data_5a8f110434f0b891ec88e65ff2dbc8c2
#
_entry.id   5a8f110434f0b891ec88e65ff2dbc8c2
#
_cell.length_a   1.000
_cell.length_b   1.000
_cell.length_c   1.000
_cell.angle_alpha   90.00
_cell.angle_beta   90.00
_cell.angle_gamma   90.00
#
_symmetry.space_group_name_H-M   'P 1'
#
loop_
_entity.id
_entity.type
_entity.pdbx_description
1 polymer ?
#
loop_
_entity_poly.entity_id
_entity_poly.type
_entity_poly.pdbx_seq_one_letter_code
_entity_poly.pdbx_strand_id
1 'polypeptide(L)'
;MSNNTNKSGNSVLKAYFAGAAILVALLTGVLIYTLIMGDPANFEGAGLKPEEIVEKGHPKNLLGIIHKGGFIVPLLIAVNIIVILVSIERFITLAAANGKGNAEQFVRKMQATLSSGDIDGAIKSCDVQKGSLANVVKSGLLRYKMVTGNSTLSRDEKKAAIEKELEEATGLELPMMSKNLVIVSTMASIGTLVGLIGTVLGMIKAFAALANAGAPDTAALATGISEALVNTAFGIIGSTLAIISYNYFSNRIDTMTHAMDEASYSIISNFQSNHA
;
A
#
# COMPACT_ATOMS: atom_id res chain seq x y z
N MET A 1 -24.01 20.77 18.89
CA MET A 1 -23.93 19.33 19.24
C MET A 1 -24.24 18.38 18.07
N SER A 2 -24.10 18.75 16.79
CA SER A 2 -24.53 17.88 15.66
C SER A 2 -23.43 17.45 14.68
N ASN A 3 -22.14 17.66 14.99
CA ASN A 3 -21.04 17.34 14.05
C ASN A 3 -20.19 16.11 14.41
N ASN A 4 -20.51 15.38 15.49
CA ASN A 4 -19.68 14.24 15.95
C ASN A 4 -20.13 12.87 15.43
N THR A 5 -21.33 12.74 14.87
CA THR A 5 -21.84 11.44 14.37
C THR A 5 -21.28 11.05 13.01
N ASN A 6 -20.89 12.02 12.17
CA ASN A 6 -20.34 11.75 10.83
C ASN A 6 -18.87 11.30 10.82
N LYS A 7 -18.07 11.63 11.85
CA LYS A 7 -16.67 11.17 11.96
C LYS A 7 -16.55 9.72 12.40
N SER A 8 -17.46 9.24 13.24
CA SER A 8 -17.47 7.85 13.72
C SER A 8 -17.85 6.87 12.59
N GLY A 9 -18.82 7.21 11.74
CA GLY A 9 -19.22 6.38 10.60
C GLY A 9 -18.10 6.17 9.57
N ASN A 10 -17.32 7.20 9.30
CA ASN A 10 -16.20 7.11 8.35
C ASN A 10 -15.00 6.28 8.86
N SER A 11 -14.76 6.24 10.16
CA SER A 11 -13.67 5.43 10.74
C SER A 11 -14.02 3.94 10.73
N VAL A 12 -15.26 3.60 11.03
CA VAL A 12 -15.80 2.23 10.99
C VAL A 12 -15.84 1.73 9.54
N LEU A 13 -16.31 2.55 8.60
CA LEU A 13 -16.32 2.23 7.16
C LEU A 13 -14.91 1.97 6.63
N LYS A 14 -13.91 2.73 7.06
CA LYS A 14 -12.49 2.56 6.67
C LYS A 14 -11.85 1.31 7.27
N ALA A 15 -12.26 0.87 8.44
CA ALA A 15 -11.79 -0.37 9.05
C ALA A 15 -12.34 -1.60 8.31
N TYR A 16 -13.62 -1.57 7.92
CA TYR A 16 -14.24 -2.63 7.10
C TYR A 16 -13.71 -2.67 5.67
N PHE A 17 -13.19 -1.56 5.15
CA PHE A 17 -12.69 -1.47 3.78
C PHE A 17 -11.54 -2.45 3.51
N ALA A 18 -10.59 -2.59 4.42
CA ALA A 18 -9.47 -3.52 4.25
C ALA A 18 -9.93 -4.99 4.24
N GLY A 19 -10.85 -5.36 5.15
CA GLY A 19 -11.43 -6.70 5.19
C GLY A 19 -12.29 -7.01 3.97
N ALA A 20 -13.11 -6.05 3.55
CA ALA A 20 -13.93 -6.17 2.35
C ALA A 20 -13.08 -6.27 1.08
N ALA A 21 -11.99 -5.53 0.98
CA ALA A 21 -11.06 -5.58 -0.15
C ALA A 21 -10.42 -6.96 -0.31
N ILE A 22 -10.06 -7.63 0.80
CA ILE A 22 -9.52 -8.99 0.78
C ILE A 22 -10.58 -9.99 0.28
N LEU A 23 -11.81 -9.91 0.80
CA LEU A 23 -12.89 -10.77 0.36
C LEU A 23 -13.24 -10.56 -1.12
N VAL A 24 -13.32 -9.32 -1.56
CA VAL A 24 -13.56 -8.98 -2.97
C VAL A 24 -12.43 -9.49 -3.85
N ALA A 25 -11.17 -9.34 -3.43
CA ALA A 25 -10.03 -9.86 -4.18
C ALA A 25 -10.05 -11.38 -4.30
N LEU A 26 -10.39 -12.10 -3.22
CA LEU A 26 -10.55 -13.56 -3.25
C LEU A 26 -11.67 -13.99 -4.20
N LEU A 27 -12.86 -13.36 -4.10
CA LEU A 27 -13.97 -13.65 -5.00
C LEU A 27 -13.60 -13.35 -6.46
N THR A 28 -12.95 -12.22 -6.70
CA THR A 28 -12.49 -11.84 -8.05
C THR A 28 -11.44 -12.83 -8.57
N GLY A 29 -10.51 -13.26 -7.72
CA GLY A 29 -9.52 -14.28 -8.07
C GLY A 29 -10.16 -15.62 -8.48
N VAL A 30 -11.17 -16.06 -7.73
CA VAL A 30 -11.95 -17.27 -8.07
C VAL A 30 -12.72 -17.06 -9.39
N LEU A 31 -13.37 -15.92 -9.59
CA LEU A 31 -14.10 -15.62 -10.83
C LEU A 31 -13.17 -15.57 -12.06
N ILE A 32 -12.01 -14.93 -11.95
CA ILE A 32 -11.02 -14.91 -13.03
C ILE A 32 -10.55 -16.33 -13.34
N TYR A 33 -10.24 -17.10 -12.30
CA TYR A 33 -9.78 -18.48 -12.47
C TYR A 33 -10.82 -19.37 -13.14
N THR A 34 -12.09 -19.28 -12.72
CA THR A 34 -13.15 -20.16 -13.23
C THR A 34 -13.72 -19.71 -14.57
N LEU A 35 -13.98 -18.40 -14.74
CA LEU A 35 -14.69 -17.90 -15.93
C LEU A 35 -13.76 -17.51 -17.08
N ILE A 36 -12.55 -17.00 -16.77
CA ILE A 36 -11.62 -16.51 -17.79
C ILE A 36 -10.59 -17.59 -18.11
N MET A 37 -9.90 -18.11 -17.09
CA MET A 37 -8.84 -19.10 -17.29
C MET A 37 -9.40 -20.50 -17.55
N GLY A 38 -10.52 -20.85 -16.89
CA GLY A 38 -11.24 -22.10 -17.07
C GLY A 38 -12.18 -22.14 -18.29
N ASP A 39 -12.14 -21.16 -19.18
CA ASP A 39 -12.91 -21.18 -20.42
C ASP A 39 -12.43 -22.34 -21.32
N PRO A 40 -13.33 -23.21 -21.82
CA PRO A 40 -13.00 -24.30 -22.74
C PRO A 40 -12.19 -23.86 -23.98
N ALA A 41 -12.35 -22.60 -24.42
CA ALA A 41 -11.57 -22.03 -25.52
C ALA A 41 -10.05 -21.98 -25.27
N ASN A 42 -9.63 -22.04 -24.02
CA ASN A 42 -8.22 -22.05 -23.61
C ASN A 42 -7.54 -23.43 -23.71
N PHE A 43 -8.30 -24.47 -24.08
CA PHE A 43 -7.84 -25.86 -24.09
C PHE A 43 -8.12 -26.53 -25.44
N GLU A 44 -7.33 -27.55 -25.76
CA GLU A 44 -7.48 -28.42 -26.92
C GLU A 44 -7.71 -29.86 -26.45
N GLY A 45 -8.67 -30.54 -27.08
CA GLY A 45 -8.99 -31.92 -26.79
C GLY A 45 -9.88 -32.51 -27.88
N ALA A 46 -9.27 -33.13 -28.88
CA ALA A 46 -10.03 -33.77 -29.95
C ALA A 46 -10.91 -34.91 -29.38
N GLY A 47 -12.23 -34.80 -29.57
CA GLY A 47 -13.20 -35.81 -29.12
C GLY A 47 -13.66 -35.70 -27.68
N LEU A 48 -13.19 -34.69 -26.90
CA LEU A 48 -13.67 -34.43 -25.54
C LEU A 48 -14.92 -33.54 -25.57
N LYS A 49 -15.83 -33.80 -24.62
CA LYS A 49 -17.00 -32.92 -24.41
C LYS A 49 -16.54 -31.59 -23.78
N PRO A 50 -17.26 -30.46 -24.00
CA PRO A 50 -16.90 -29.16 -23.41
C PRO A 50 -16.68 -29.22 -21.89
N GLU A 51 -17.38 -30.04 -21.16
CA GLU A 51 -17.27 -30.23 -19.72
C GLU A 51 -15.97 -30.94 -19.30
N GLU A 52 -15.42 -31.80 -20.17
CA GLU A 52 -14.21 -32.58 -19.90
C GLU A 52 -12.95 -31.90 -20.44
N ILE A 53 -13.11 -30.95 -21.39
CA ILE A 53 -11.97 -30.33 -22.11
C ILE A 53 -11.09 -29.51 -21.17
N VAL A 54 -11.67 -28.87 -20.16
CA VAL A 54 -10.94 -28.06 -19.17
C VAL A 54 -10.10 -28.98 -18.26
N GLU A 55 -10.61 -30.12 -17.89
CA GLU A 55 -9.95 -31.05 -16.98
C GLU A 55 -8.91 -31.91 -17.70
N LYS A 56 -9.27 -32.52 -18.81
CA LYS A 56 -8.45 -33.52 -19.55
C LYS A 56 -7.70 -32.93 -20.73
N GLY A 57 -8.13 -31.79 -21.27
CA GLY A 57 -7.54 -31.15 -22.45
C GLY A 57 -6.14 -30.55 -22.18
N HIS A 58 -5.38 -30.39 -23.26
CA HIS A 58 -4.09 -29.69 -23.21
C HIS A 58 -4.30 -28.18 -23.30
N PRO A 59 -3.56 -27.35 -22.53
CA PRO A 59 -3.68 -25.91 -22.59
C PRO A 59 -3.19 -25.40 -23.96
N LYS A 60 -4.02 -24.60 -24.63
CA LYS A 60 -3.74 -23.98 -25.91
C LYS A 60 -2.97 -22.66 -25.83
N ASN A 61 -3.16 -21.97 -24.71
CA ASN A 61 -2.62 -20.64 -24.48
C ASN A 61 -2.17 -20.46 -23.03
N LEU A 62 -1.58 -19.29 -22.72
CA LEU A 62 -1.08 -18.97 -21.40
C LEU A 62 -2.16 -19.04 -20.30
N LEU A 63 -3.42 -18.66 -20.60
CA LEU A 63 -4.52 -18.72 -19.63
C LEU A 63 -4.83 -20.17 -19.23
N GLY A 64 -4.86 -21.08 -20.19
CA GLY A 64 -5.02 -22.52 -19.93
C GLY A 64 -3.85 -23.10 -19.15
N ILE A 65 -2.60 -22.67 -19.44
CA ILE A 65 -1.43 -23.10 -18.67
C ILE A 65 -1.55 -22.65 -17.22
N ILE A 66 -1.96 -21.40 -16.97
CA ILE A 66 -2.14 -20.86 -15.62
C ILE A 66 -3.28 -21.58 -14.90
N HIS A 67 -4.38 -21.87 -15.58
CA HIS A 67 -5.49 -22.64 -14.99
C HIS A 67 -5.04 -24.02 -14.50
N LYS A 68 -4.13 -24.68 -15.24
CA LYS A 68 -3.54 -25.97 -14.82
C LYS A 68 -2.62 -25.85 -13.59
N GLY A 69 -2.33 -24.66 -13.11
CA GLY A 69 -1.67 -24.41 -11.81
C GLY A 69 -2.52 -24.79 -10.60
N GLY A 70 -3.79 -25.18 -10.81
CA GLY A 70 -4.64 -25.79 -9.79
C GLY A 70 -5.27 -24.80 -8.80
N PHE A 71 -5.74 -25.31 -7.66
CA PHE A 71 -6.55 -24.56 -6.70
C PHE A 71 -5.78 -23.46 -5.94
N ILE A 72 -4.46 -23.42 -6.01
CA ILE A 72 -3.61 -22.36 -5.41
C ILE A 72 -3.66 -21.08 -6.26
N VAL A 73 -3.87 -21.20 -7.57
CA VAL A 73 -3.86 -20.05 -8.50
C VAL A 73 -4.87 -18.96 -8.13
N PRO A 74 -6.15 -19.25 -7.79
CA PRO A 74 -7.10 -18.23 -7.34
C PRO A 74 -6.58 -17.39 -6.16
N LEU A 75 -5.89 -18.03 -5.21
CA LEU A 75 -5.32 -17.36 -4.06
C LEU A 75 -4.15 -16.44 -4.46
N LEU A 76 -3.29 -16.91 -5.37
CA LEU A 76 -2.19 -16.10 -5.91
C LEU A 76 -2.69 -14.93 -6.73
N ILE A 77 -3.74 -15.10 -7.52
CA ILE A 77 -4.43 -14.00 -8.23
C ILE A 77 -4.96 -12.98 -7.23
N ALA A 78 -5.61 -13.44 -6.16
CA ALA A 78 -6.12 -12.54 -5.12
C ALA A 78 -5.01 -11.74 -4.45
N VAL A 79 -3.87 -12.36 -4.12
CA VAL A 79 -2.69 -11.66 -3.58
C VAL A 79 -2.21 -10.56 -4.54
N ASN A 80 -2.08 -10.88 -5.83
CA ASN A 80 -1.69 -9.88 -6.84
C ASN A 80 -2.69 -8.73 -6.95
N ILE A 81 -4.00 -9.01 -6.92
CA ILE A 81 -5.06 -8.01 -6.93
C ILE A 81 -4.96 -7.10 -5.71
N ILE A 82 -4.76 -7.66 -4.51
CA ILE A 82 -4.61 -6.89 -3.27
C ILE A 82 -3.41 -5.94 -3.38
N VAL A 83 -2.26 -6.43 -3.85
CA VAL A 83 -1.05 -5.61 -4.04
C VAL A 83 -1.34 -4.42 -4.97
N ILE A 84 -1.98 -4.66 -6.10
CA ILE A 84 -2.33 -3.61 -7.08
C ILE A 84 -3.31 -2.60 -6.48
N LEU A 85 -4.40 -3.08 -5.87
CA LEU A 85 -5.44 -2.21 -5.29
C LEU A 85 -4.88 -1.33 -4.16
N VAL A 86 -4.11 -1.92 -3.24
CA VAL A 86 -3.52 -1.17 -2.14
C VAL A 86 -2.44 -0.20 -2.66
N SER A 87 -1.66 -0.58 -3.67
CA SER A 87 -0.67 0.30 -4.29
C SER A 87 -1.34 1.52 -4.95
N ILE A 88 -2.44 1.34 -5.67
CA ILE A 88 -3.21 2.44 -6.25
C ILE A 88 -3.76 3.36 -5.15
N GLU A 89 -4.34 2.79 -4.10
CA GLU A 89 -4.88 3.54 -2.96
C GLU A 89 -3.76 4.35 -2.26
N ARG A 90 -2.58 3.76 -2.07
CA ARG A 90 -1.43 4.44 -1.48
C ARG A 90 -0.92 5.57 -2.37
N PHE A 91 -0.82 5.33 -3.67
CA PHE A 91 -0.42 6.36 -4.62
C PHE A 91 -1.32 7.60 -4.54
N ILE A 92 -2.63 7.40 -4.55
CA ILE A 92 -3.62 8.49 -4.46
C ILE A 92 -3.50 9.21 -3.10
N THR A 93 -3.39 8.45 -2.00
CA THR A 93 -3.32 9.00 -0.65
C THR A 93 -2.05 9.82 -0.44
N LEU A 94 -0.88 9.31 -0.86
CA LEU A 94 0.39 10.03 -0.73
C LEU A 94 0.49 11.21 -1.69
N ALA A 95 -0.10 11.13 -2.88
CA ALA A 95 -0.22 12.28 -3.76
C ALA A 95 -1.05 13.41 -3.12
N ALA A 96 -2.14 13.07 -2.44
CA ALA A 96 -2.94 14.05 -1.69
C ALA A 96 -2.20 14.60 -0.45
N ALA A 97 -1.46 13.74 0.27
CA ALA A 97 -0.65 14.15 1.44
C ALA A 97 0.53 15.06 1.08
N ASN A 98 1.09 14.90 -0.12
CA ASN A 98 2.16 15.79 -0.62
C ASN A 98 1.67 17.24 -0.87
N GLY A 99 0.36 17.43 -1.01
CA GLY A 99 -0.23 18.74 -1.28
C GLY A 99 0.05 19.25 -2.70
N LYS A 100 0.07 20.58 -2.85
CA LYS A 100 0.26 21.25 -4.15
C LYS A 100 1.69 21.77 -4.28
N GLY A 101 2.38 21.33 -5.32
CA GLY A 101 3.72 21.82 -5.61
C GLY A 101 4.86 21.04 -4.94
N ASN A 102 6.03 21.64 -4.86
CA ASN A 102 7.24 21.04 -4.31
C ASN A 102 7.36 21.37 -2.81
N ALA A 103 7.48 20.34 -1.96
CA ALA A 103 7.64 20.47 -0.51
C ALA A 103 8.86 21.31 -0.14
N GLU A 104 9.99 21.11 -0.82
CA GLU A 104 11.24 21.83 -0.59
C GLU A 104 11.12 23.35 -0.88
N GLN A 105 10.45 23.68 -2.00
CA GLN A 105 10.18 25.09 -2.34
C GLN A 105 9.22 25.73 -1.34
N PHE A 106 8.24 24.98 -0.86
CA PHE A 106 7.33 25.46 0.18
C PHE A 106 8.09 25.75 1.48
N VAL A 107 8.94 24.84 1.94
CA VAL A 107 9.74 25.04 3.17
C VAL A 107 10.64 26.27 3.03
N ARG A 108 11.37 26.41 1.92
CA ARG A 108 12.22 27.60 1.67
C ARG A 108 11.42 28.91 1.66
N LYS A 109 10.26 28.92 1.01
CA LYS A 109 9.39 30.10 0.97
C LYS A 109 8.84 30.44 2.36
N MET A 110 8.43 29.43 3.12
CA MET A 110 7.96 29.59 4.49
C MET A 110 9.08 30.16 5.38
N GLN A 111 10.31 29.64 5.28
CA GLN A 111 11.48 30.15 5.99
C GLN A 111 11.75 31.63 5.69
N ALA A 112 11.74 32.01 4.41
CA ALA A 112 11.94 33.40 4.00
C ALA A 112 10.85 34.35 4.55
N THR A 113 9.57 33.89 4.53
CA THR A 113 8.45 34.67 5.06
C THR A 113 8.53 34.79 6.57
N LEU A 114 8.94 33.74 7.29
CA LEU A 114 9.16 33.79 8.75
C LEU A 114 10.31 34.72 9.13
N SER A 115 11.39 34.70 8.37
CA SER A 115 12.55 35.55 8.61
C SER A 115 12.22 37.04 8.44
N SER A 116 11.23 37.41 7.63
CA SER A 116 10.70 38.75 7.51
C SER A 116 9.70 39.14 8.62
N GLY A 117 9.39 38.22 9.54
CA GLY A 117 8.43 38.45 10.64
C GLY A 117 6.96 38.30 10.24
N ASP A 118 6.67 37.91 8.99
CA ASP A 118 5.29 37.74 8.50
C ASP A 118 4.75 36.34 8.80
N ILE A 119 4.35 36.10 10.06
CA ILE A 119 3.75 34.82 10.49
C ILE A 119 2.42 34.57 9.78
N ASP A 120 1.62 35.62 9.55
CA ASP A 120 0.31 35.48 8.89
C ASP A 120 0.45 35.10 7.41
N GLY A 121 1.45 35.65 6.73
CA GLY A 121 1.82 35.26 5.37
C GLY A 121 2.28 33.79 5.29
N ALA A 122 3.08 33.36 6.26
CA ALA A 122 3.51 31.96 6.36
C ALA A 122 2.31 31.02 6.57
N ILE A 123 1.36 31.35 7.44
CA ILE A 123 0.10 30.58 7.65
C ILE A 123 -0.73 30.52 6.36
N LYS A 124 -0.89 31.63 5.65
CA LYS A 124 -1.61 31.67 4.37
C LYS A 124 -0.95 30.78 3.29
N SER A 125 0.38 30.71 3.29
CA SER A 125 1.11 29.84 2.35
C SER A 125 0.80 28.35 2.58
N CYS A 126 0.50 27.93 3.83
CA CYS A 126 0.04 26.57 4.14
C CYS A 126 -1.32 26.26 3.52
N ASP A 127 -2.24 27.24 3.49
CA ASP A 127 -3.57 27.05 2.88
C ASP A 127 -3.50 26.87 1.35
N VAL A 128 -2.46 27.39 0.72
CA VAL A 128 -2.17 27.20 -0.71
C VAL A 128 -1.53 25.85 -0.96
N GLN A 129 -0.52 25.48 -0.17
CA GLN A 129 0.25 24.24 -0.29
C GLN A 129 -0.64 23.02 -0.05
N LYS A 130 -1.43 23.02 1.02
CA LYS A 130 -2.23 21.88 1.48
C LYS A 130 -1.38 20.64 1.76
N GLY A 131 -2.04 19.55 2.17
CA GLY A 131 -1.37 18.28 2.47
C GLY A 131 -0.76 18.24 3.87
N SER A 132 -0.14 17.10 4.20
CA SER A 132 0.33 16.77 5.56
C SER A 132 1.42 17.71 6.05
N LEU A 133 2.39 18.05 5.21
CA LEU A 133 3.44 19.03 5.54
C LEU A 133 2.85 20.40 5.91
N ALA A 134 1.91 20.89 5.10
CA ALA A 134 1.27 22.18 5.35
C ALA A 134 0.42 22.16 6.62
N ASN A 135 -0.22 21.03 6.97
CA ASN A 135 -0.98 20.87 8.20
C ASN A 135 -0.08 20.98 9.43
N VAL A 136 1.05 20.26 9.45
CA VAL A 136 2.04 20.31 10.54
C VAL A 136 2.58 21.72 10.72
N VAL A 137 3.06 22.33 9.64
CA VAL A 137 3.60 23.70 9.65
C VAL A 137 2.54 24.70 10.13
N LYS A 138 1.32 24.59 9.66
CA LYS A 138 0.22 25.49 10.07
C LYS A 138 -0.09 25.38 11.56
N SER A 139 -0.14 24.16 12.12
CA SER A 139 -0.36 23.95 13.56
C SER A 139 0.74 24.61 14.37
N GLY A 140 2.01 24.38 14.01
CA GLY A 140 3.15 25.02 14.67
C GLY A 140 3.13 26.55 14.60
N LEU A 141 2.82 27.12 13.42
CA LEU A 141 2.73 28.58 13.23
C LEU A 141 1.55 29.21 14.00
N LEU A 142 0.43 28.55 14.07
CA LEU A 142 -0.71 29.00 14.88
C LEU A 142 -0.34 28.99 16.37
N ARG A 143 0.37 27.95 16.83
CA ARG A 143 0.87 27.90 18.19
C ARG A 143 1.89 29.00 18.46
N TYR A 144 2.83 29.21 17.54
CA TYR A 144 3.81 30.32 17.59
C TYR A 144 3.09 31.68 17.81
N LYS A 145 2.13 32.00 16.94
CA LYS A 145 1.35 33.24 17.03
C LYS A 145 0.62 33.37 18.38
N MET A 146 0.04 32.28 18.87
CA MET A 146 -0.70 32.27 20.12
C MET A 146 0.20 32.51 21.34
N VAL A 147 1.36 31.83 21.42
CA VAL A 147 2.26 31.96 22.57
C VAL A 147 3.03 33.29 22.55
N THR A 148 3.28 33.87 21.38
CA THR A 148 3.91 35.19 21.27
C THR A 148 3.07 36.28 21.93
N GLY A 149 1.75 36.22 21.80
CA GLY A 149 0.83 37.15 22.45
C GLY A 149 0.62 36.92 23.96
N ASN A 150 1.15 35.85 24.50
CA ASN A 150 0.97 35.53 25.93
C ASN A 150 2.18 36.02 26.76
N SER A 151 1.97 37.01 27.61
CA SER A 151 2.97 37.61 28.48
C SER A 151 3.26 36.77 29.77
N THR A 152 2.43 35.77 30.09
CA THR A 152 2.58 34.99 31.32
C THR A 152 3.60 33.83 31.19
N LEU A 153 3.91 33.41 29.96
CA LEU A 153 4.83 32.32 29.69
C LEU A 153 6.25 32.83 29.51
N SER A 154 7.21 32.12 30.10
CA SER A 154 8.63 32.33 29.85
C SER A 154 8.99 31.95 28.41
N ARG A 155 10.15 32.40 27.93
CA ARG A 155 10.65 32.06 26.59
C ARG A 155 10.77 30.55 26.38
N ASP A 156 11.28 29.82 27.36
CA ASP A 156 11.48 28.38 27.28
C ASP A 156 10.14 27.64 27.29
N GLU A 157 9.16 28.08 28.05
CA GLU A 157 7.79 27.52 28.03
C GLU A 157 7.10 27.77 26.68
N LYS A 158 7.29 28.94 26.07
CA LYS A 158 6.76 29.23 24.72
C LYS A 158 7.39 28.33 23.68
N LYS A 159 8.72 28.17 23.70
CA LYS A 159 9.46 27.25 22.82
C LYS A 159 8.96 25.83 22.96
N ALA A 160 8.90 25.31 24.19
CA ALA A 160 8.42 23.96 24.48
C ALA A 160 6.98 23.73 23.99
N ALA A 161 6.13 24.77 24.09
CA ALA A 161 4.76 24.70 23.61
C ALA A 161 4.68 24.61 22.07
N ILE A 162 5.57 25.29 21.34
CA ILE A 162 5.64 25.18 19.88
C ILE A 162 6.19 23.81 19.46
N GLU A 163 7.26 23.35 20.10
CA GLU A 163 7.87 22.04 19.84
C GLU A 163 6.83 20.92 20.03
N LYS A 164 6.13 20.95 21.15
CA LYS A 164 5.09 19.97 21.48
C LYS A 164 3.96 19.97 20.44
N GLU A 165 3.49 21.13 19.98
CA GLU A 165 2.46 21.22 18.95
C GLU A 165 2.91 20.62 17.61
N LEU A 166 4.16 20.89 17.21
CA LEU A 166 4.76 20.32 16.00
C LEU A 166 4.89 18.81 16.08
N GLU A 167 5.36 18.29 17.22
CA GLU A 167 5.46 16.84 17.47
C GLU A 167 4.07 16.17 17.44
N GLU A 168 3.07 16.75 18.12
CA GLU A 168 1.70 16.23 18.13
C GLU A 168 1.09 16.24 16.73
N ALA A 169 1.26 17.32 15.98
CA ALA A 169 0.77 17.43 14.60
C ALA A 169 1.44 16.39 13.68
N THR A 170 2.76 16.22 13.78
CA THR A 170 3.51 15.20 13.04
C THR A 170 3.06 13.80 13.43
N GLY A 171 2.89 13.54 14.72
CA GLY A 171 2.39 12.26 15.25
C GLY A 171 0.99 11.90 14.77
N LEU A 172 0.15 12.85 14.38
CA LEU A 172 -1.17 12.63 13.80
C LEU A 172 -1.11 12.35 12.28
N GLU A 173 -0.19 13.00 11.55
CA GLU A 173 -0.08 12.86 10.09
C GLU A 173 0.67 11.58 9.66
N LEU A 174 1.74 11.18 10.37
CA LEU A 174 2.55 10.01 10.05
C LEU A 174 1.75 8.70 9.95
N PRO A 175 0.87 8.35 10.92
CA PRO A 175 0.07 7.13 10.81
C PRO A 175 -0.90 7.14 9.64
N MET A 176 -1.36 8.32 9.21
CA MET A 176 -2.22 8.45 8.04
C MET A 176 -1.46 8.15 6.73
N MET A 177 -0.20 8.56 6.64
CA MET A 177 0.66 8.29 5.49
C MET A 177 1.12 6.84 5.43
N SER A 178 1.47 6.21 6.55
CA SER A 178 1.94 4.83 6.63
C SER A 178 0.82 3.77 6.66
N LYS A 179 -0.43 4.19 6.79
CA LYS A 179 -1.58 3.29 6.82
C LYS A 179 -1.59 2.35 5.61
N ASN A 180 -1.96 1.10 5.82
CA ASN A 180 -2.05 0.03 4.80
C ASN A 180 -0.70 -0.38 4.14
N LEU A 181 0.42 0.28 4.45
CA LEU A 181 1.74 -0.11 3.92
C LEU A 181 2.15 -1.49 4.42
N VAL A 182 1.76 -1.83 5.65
CA VAL A 182 1.96 -3.15 6.26
C VAL A 182 1.28 -4.24 5.43
N ILE A 183 0.12 -3.97 4.81
CA ILE A 183 -0.56 -4.94 3.95
C ILE A 183 0.32 -5.28 2.75
N VAL A 184 0.90 -4.26 2.09
CA VAL A 184 1.76 -4.47 0.92
C VAL A 184 3.00 -5.30 1.30
N SER A 185 3.67 -4.99 2.40
CA SER A 185 4.84 -5.74 2.86
C SER A 185 4.50 -7.18 3.26
N THR A 186 3.32 -7.39 3.87
CA THR A 186 2.83 -8.72 4.22
C THR A 186 2.52 -9.55 2.97
N MET A 187 1.90 -8.94 1.94
CA MET A 187 1.62 -9.63 0.67
C MET A 187 2.91 -10.03 -0.06
N ALA A 188 4.02 -9.30 0.11
CA ALA A 188 5.32 -9.69 -0.42
C ALA A 188 5.78 -11.05 0.13
N SER A 189 5.61 -11.29 1.42
CA SER A 189 5.95 -12.57 2.04
C SER A 189 4.92 -13.66 1.70
N ILE A 190 3.64 -13.35 1.81
CA ILE A 190 2.55 -14.30 1.54
C ILE A 190 2.61 -14.80 0.09
N GLY A 191 2.85 -13.92 -0.89
CA GLY A 191 2.93 -14.32 -2.29
C GLY A 191 3.99 -15.39 -2.53
N THR A 192 5.20 -15.19 -2.02
CA THR A 192 6.29 -16.19 -2.12
C THR A 192 5.93 -17.48 -1.39
N LEU A 193 5.43 -17.40 -0.15
CA LEU A 193 5.12 -18.60 0.66
C LEU A 193 3.99 -19.41 0.05
N VAL A 194 2.94 -18.79 -0.45
CA VAL A 194 1.84 -19.47 -1.12
C VAL A 194 2.31 -20.09 -2.46
N GLY A 195 3.15 -19.38 -3.21
CA GLY A 195 3.78 -19.93 -4.41
C GLY A 195 4.61 -21.19 -4.10
N LEU A 196 5.38 -21.17 -3.01
CA LEU A 196 6.19 -22.33 -2.56
C LEU A 196 5.29 -23.50 -2.11
N ILE A 197 4.20 -23.22 -1.40
CA ILE A 197 3.20 -24.25 -1.06
C ILE A 197 2.66 -24.90 -2.34
N GLY A 198 2.36 -24.09 -3.36
CA GLY A 198 1.93 -24.59 -4.66
C GLY A 198 2.95 -25.51 -5.32
N THR A 199 4.25 -25.18 -5.20
CA THR A 199 5.33 -26.05 -5.70
C THR A 199 5.34 -27.41 -4.98
N VAL A 200 5.26 -27.41 -3.65
CA VAL A 200 5.28 -28.64 -2.86
C VAL A 200 4.08 -29.53 -3.22
N LEU A 201 2.87 -28.96 -3.32
CA LEU A 201 1.67 -29.70 -3.66
C LEU A 201 1.69 -30.24 -5.10
N GLY A 202 2.18 -29.46 -6.05
CA GLY A 202 2.35 -29.90 -7.45
C GLY A 202 3.37 -31.04 -7.57
N MET A 203 4.49 -30.96 -6.86
CA MET A 203 5.48 -32.06 -6.82
C MET A 203 4.97 -33.32 -6.14
N ILE A 204 4.19 -33.20 -5.05
CA ILE A 204 3.53 -34.37 -4.43
C ILE A 204 2.63 -35.09 -5.43
N LYS A 205 1.82 -34.35 -6.20
CA LYS A 205 0.95 -34.93 -7.25
C LYS A 205 1.81 -35.60 -8.35
N ALA A 206 2.88 -34.94 -8.78
CA ALA A 206 3.78 -35.47 -9.80
C ALA A 206 4.41 -36.81 -9.38
N PHE A 207 4.92 -36.90 -8.16
CA PHE A 207 5.49 -38.18 -7.66
C PHE A 207 4.42 -39.23 -7.37
N ALA A 208 3.22 -38.84 -6.94
CA ALA A 208 2.13 -39.80 -6.78
C ALA A 208 1.76 -40.48 -8.10
N ALA A 209 1.80 -39.74 -9.22
CA ALA A 209 1.55 -40.30 -10.57
C ALA A 209 2.60 -41.34 -11.00
N LEU A 210 3.84 -41.22 -10.50
CA LEU A 210 4.88 -42.22 -10.76
C LEU A 210 4.74 -43.48 -9.87
N ALA A 211 4.18 -43.37 -8.69
CA ALA A 211 4.07 -44.44 -7.72
C ALA A 211 2.96 -45.47 -8.04
N ASN A 212 2.08 -45.19 -9.00
CA ASN A 212 1.01 -46.09 -9.38
C ASN A 212 1.57 -47.35 -10.06
N ALA A 213 1.27 -48.50 -9.50
CA ALA A 213 1.76 -49.79 -9.95
C ALA A 213 1.25 -50.14 -11.36
N GLY A 214 2.13 -50.31 -12.30
CA GLY A 214 1.85 -50.85 -13.63
C GLY A 214 2.51 -50.11 -14.78
N ALA A 215 2.20 -48.82 -14.99
CA ALA A 215 2.86 -47.98 -15.96
C ALA A 215 2.89 -46.54 -15.40
N PRO A 216 4.07 -45.88 -15.40
CA PRO A 216 4.16 -44.48 -14.96
C PRO A 216 3.29 -43.55 -15.83
N ASP A 217 2.45 -42.75 -15.20
CA ASP A 217 1.67 -41.75 -15.92
C ASP A 217 2.53 -40.48 -16.13
N THR A 218 3.22 -40.47 -17.26
CA THR A 218 4.13 -39.38 -17.65
C THR A 218 3.36 -38.07 -17.93
N ALA A 219 2.08 -38.16 -18.34
CA ALA A 219 1.24 -36.98 -18.57
C ALA A 219 0.84 -36.33 -17.24
N ALA A 220 0.41 -37.11 -16.26
CA ALA A 220 0.11 -36.63 -14.92
C ALA A 220 1.36 -36.08 -14.20
N LEU A 221 2.52 -36.71 -14.39
CA LEU A 221 3.83 -36.22 -13.92
C LEU A 221 4.13 -34.81 -14.49
N ALA A 222 4.05 -34.67 -15.80
CA ALA A 222 4.30 -33.39 -16.48
C ALA A 222 3.33 -32.29 -16.03
N THR A 223 2.05 -32.66 -15.82
CA THR A 223 1.03 -31.74 -15.31
C THR A 223 1.34 -31.27 -13.89
N GLY A 224 1.74 -32.15 -12.99
CA GLY A 224 2.10 -31.80 -11.61
C GLY A 224 3.33 -30.87 -11.53
N ILE A 225 4.33 -31.12 -12.38
CA ILE A 225 5.51 -30.24 -12.49
C ILE A 225 5.11 -28.87 -13.03
N SER A 226 4.28 -28.81 -14.09
CA SER A 226 3.78 -27.56 -14.64
C SER A 226 2.97 -26.75 -13.61
N GLU A 227 2.09 -27.42 -12.85
CA GLU A 227 1.34 -26.83 -11.74
C GLU A 227 2.28 -26.16 -10.73
N ALA A 228 3.33 -26.86 -10.32
CA ALA A 228 4.32 -26.37 -9.38
C ALA A 228 5.01 -25.08 -9.89
N LEU A 229 5.47 -25.09 -11.13
CA LEU A 229 6.21 -23.98 -11.73
C LEU A 229 5.33 -22.73 -11.91
N VAL A 230 4.09 -22.91 -12.35
CA VAL A 230 3.12 -21.81 -12.50
C VAL A 230 2.86 -21.12 -11.15
N ASN A 231 2.62 -21.89 -10.11
CA ASN A 231 2.36 -21.35 -8.78
C ASN A 231 3.53 -20.52 -8.26
N THR A 232 4.75 -21.02 -8.42
CA THR A 232 5.95 -20.29 -8.00
C THR A 232 6.14 -19.00 -8.80
N ALA A 233 5.96 -19.04 -10.13
CA ALA A 233 6.08 -17.87 -10.98
C ALA A 233 5.09 -16.75 -10.57
N PHE A 234 3.82 -17.10 -10.33
CA PHE A 234 2.80 -16.14 -9.88
C PHE A 234 3.09 -15.59 -8.47
N GLY A 235 3.57 -16.44 -7.58
CA GLY A 235 3.98 -16.03 -6.23
C GLY A 235 5.12 -15.02 -6.26
N ILE A 236 6.16 -15.29 -7.06
CA ILE A 236 7.33 -14.40 -7.20
C ILE A 236 6.94 -13.07 -7.84
N ILE A 237 6.10 -13.09 -8.90
CA ILE A 237 5.62 -11.87 -9.56
C ILE A 237 4.90 -10.96 -8.54
N GLY A 238 3.94 -11.51 -7.79
CA GLY A 238 3.19 -10.74 -6.80
C GLY A 238 4.07 -10.18 -5.69
N SER A 239 5.01 -10.98 -5.19
CA SER A 239 5.97 -10.56 -4.17
C SER A 239 6.90 -9.46 -4.67
N THR A 240 7.39 -9.57 -5.90
CA THR A 240 8.25 -8.56 -6.51
C THR A 240 7.52 -7.22 -6.65
N LEU A 241 6.29 -7.23 -7.16
CA LEU A 241 5.47 -6.03 -7.26
C LEU A 241 5.20 -5.40 -5.89
N ALA A 242 4.93 -6.22 -4.88
CA ALA A 242 4.70 -5.76 -3.51
C ALA A 242 5.96 -5.10 -2.92
N ILE A 243 7.14 -5.70 -3.07
CA ILE A 243 8.41 -5.16 -2.58
C ILE A 243 8.72 -3.81 -3.24
N ILE A 244 8.60 -3.73 -4.57
CA ILE A 244 8.84 -2.48 -5.31
C ILE A 244 7.89 -1.38 -4.84
N SER A 245 6.59 -1.70 -4.72
CA SER A 245 5.57 -0.76 -4.26
C SER A 245 5.84 -0.28 -2.83
N TYR A 246 6.13 -1.22 -1.92
CA TYR A 246 6.45 -0.90 -0.53
C TYR A 246 7.63 0.06 -0.41
N ASN A 247 8.74 -0.26 -1.08
CA ASN A 247 9.95 0.56 -1.04
C ASN A 247 9.72 1.96 -1.63
N TYR A 248 8.96 2.06 -2.73
CA TYR A 248 8.61 3.34 -3.31
C TYR A 248 7.81 4.22 -2.34
N PHE A 249 6.77 3.66 -1.72
CA PHE A 249 5.92 4.42 -0.80
C PHE A 249 6.62 4.75 0.51
N SER A 250 7.42 3.83 1.06
CA SER A 250 8.23 4.07 2.26
C SER A 250 9.17 5.25 2.04
N ASN A 251 9.97 5.22 0.97
CA ASN A 251 10.88 6.30 0.64
C ASN A 251 10.15 7.66 0.42
N ARG A 252 8.94 7.61 -0.12
CA ARG A 252 8.13 8.82 -0.30
C ARG A 252 7.67 9.41 1.03
N ILE A 253 7.27 8.56 1.98
CA ILE A 253 6.88 8.95 3.34
C ILE A 253 8.09 9.54 4.06
N ASP A 254 9.25 8.89 4.00
CA ASP A 254 10.48 9.36 4.63
C ASP A 254 10.87 10.75 4.13
N THR A 255 10.80 10.98 2.81
CA THR A 255 11.05 12.31 2.22
C THR A 255 10.10 13.38 2.76
N MET A 256 8.81 13.05 2.93
CA MET A 256 7.82 13.98 3.49
C MET A 256 8.08 14.24 4.97
N THR A 257 8.48 13.23 5.73
CA THR A 257 8.84 13.35 7.14
C THR A 257 10.05 14.26 7.32
N HIS A 258 11.10 14.07 6.53
CA HIS A 258 12.25 14.97 6.55
C HIS A 258 11.89 16.43 6.26
N ALA A 259 10.98 16.67 5.32
CA ALA A 259 10.51 18.04 5.05
C ALA A 259 9.72 18.63 6.23
N MET A 260 8.97 17.80 6.98
CA MET A 260 8.26 18.23 8.20
C MET A 260 9.27 18.58 9.31
N ASP A 261 10.30 17.77 9.50
CA ASP A 261 11.36 18.00 10.50
C ASP A 261 12.13 19.28 10.18
N GLU A 262 12.51 19.50 8.91
CA GLU A 262 13.19 20.71 8.47
C GLU A 262 12.33 21.96 8.70
N ALA A 263 11.05 21.89 8.37
CA ALA A 263 10.13 23.00 8.61
C ALA A 263 9.94 23.27 10.10
N SER A 264 9.82 22.23 10.91
CA SER A 264 9.68 22.31 12.37
C SER A 264 10.90 22.97 13.00
N TYR A 265 12.10 22.50 12.63
CA TYR A 265 13.35 23.12 13.07
C TYR A 265 13.42 24.60 12.70
N SER A 266 13.02 24.96 11.50
CA SER A 266 13.03 26.35 11.02
C SER A 266 12.09 27.26 11.82
N ILE A 267 10.91 26.78 12.17
CA ILE A 267 9.94 27.52 13.00
C ILE A 267 10.51 27.76 14.39
N ILE A 268 11.10 26.74 15.01
CA ILE A 268 11.70 26.82 16.35
C ILE A 268 12.90 27.77 16.37
N SER A 269 13.79 27.64 15.39
CA SER A 269 14.99 28.49 15.24
C SER A 269 14.61 29.96 15.03
N ASN A 270 13.61 30.24 14.18
CA ASN A 270 13.09 31.57 13.97
C ASN A 270 12.48 32.17 15.26
N PHE A 271 11.71 31.36 16.01
CA PHE A 271 11.18 31.79 17.31
C PHE A 271 12.31 32.21 18.27
N GLN A 272 13.37 31.39 18.35
CA GLN A 272 14.52 31.67 19.22
C GLN A 272 15.28 32.94 18.82
N SER A 273 15.40 33.21 17.51
CA SER A 273 16.10 34.40 17.01
C SER A 273 15.32 35.70 17.25
N ASN A 274 14.00 35.65 17.13
CA ASN A 274 13.15 36.84 17.24
C ASN A 274 12.73 37.17 18.68
N HIS A 275 12.97 36.28 19.62
CA HIS A 275 12.61 36.43 21.04
C HIS A 275 13.82 36.17 21.94
N ALA A 276 15.01 36.62 21.47
CA ALA A 276 16.26 36.52 22.20
C ALA A 276 16.29 37.39 23.49
#